data_8071fdeef95777573f2963de7efd743c
#
_entry.id   8071fdeef95777573f2963de7efd743c
#
_cell.length_a   1.000
_cell.length_b   1.000
_cell.length_c   1.000
_cell.angle_alpha   90.00
_cell.angle_beta   90.00
_cell.angle_gamma   90.00
#
_symmetry.space_group_name_H-M   'P 1'
#
loop_
_entity.id
_entity.type
_entity.pdbx_description
1 polymer ?
#
loop_
_entity_poly.entity_id
_entity_poly.type
_entity_poly.pdbx_seq_one_letter_code
_entity_poly.pdbx_strand_id
1 'polypeptide(L)'
;GPAYYRASFELKETGDVFLDMQTWGKGMVWVNGKAIGRFWEIGPQQTLYMPGCWLKKGKNEIVVLDLLGPDKAEVKGLTQPILDMLRTEEPLTHRKEGESLNLKGEKPVATGKMAAGNGWQEVKFARPVKGSYFCLEALDAQDGKETASIAELYLLDENGKTLSRQNWQIDYADSESTSWGNYTADKVYDLQESTYWSTARGAGYPHALVINLKGEYAISGFRYLPRAEENAPGAIKSYKVYVKEEPFVK
;
A
#
# COMPACT_ATOMS: atom_id res chain seq x y z
N GLY A 1 -9.92 -6.13 -4.26
CA GLY A 1 -10.91 -5.09 -4.01
C GLY A 1 -11.78 -5.44 -2.83
N PRO A 2 -12.64 -4.53 -2.38
CA PRO A 2 -13.57 -4.79 -1.28
C PRO A 2 -14.35 -6.08 -1.51
N ALA A 3 -14.39 -6.95 -0.50
CA ALA A 3 -15.11 -8.21 -0.58
C ALA A 3 -15.83 -8.53 0.73
N TYR A 4 -16.96 -9.24 0.60
CA TYR A 4 -17.66 -9.83 1.73
C TYR A 4 -17.25 -11.29 1.88
N TYR A 5 -16.86 -11.64 3.08
CA TYR A 5 -16.56 -13.01 3.49
C TYR A 5 -17.67 -13.47 4.44
N ARG A 6 -18.22 -14.64 4.20
CA ARG A 6 -19.28 -15.23 5.02
C ARG A 6 -18.89 -16.64 5.45
N ALA A 7 -19.05 -16.93 6.73
CA ALA A 7 -18.84 -18.26 7.29
C ALA A 7 -19.89 -18.59 8.36
N SER A 8 -20.07 -19.88 8.61
CA SER A 8 -20.85 -20.40 9.73
C SER A 8 -19.93 -21.16 10.69
N PHE A 9 -20.22 -21.07 11.99
CA PHE A 9 -19.53 -21.82 13.01
C PHE A 9 -20.53 -22.33 14.06
N GLU A 10 -20.17 -23.39 14.79
CA GLU A 10 -21.02 -23.99 15.81
C GLU A 10 -20.43 -23.83 17.20
N LEU A 11 -21.27 -23.51 18.16
CA LEU A 11 -20.90 -23.37 19.56
C LEU A 11 -21.69 -24.35 20.44
N LYS A 12 -20.98 -25.04 21.33
CA LYS A 12 -21.58 -25.87 22.40
C LYS A 12 -22.12 -25.00 23.49
N GLU A 13 -21.44 -23.92 23.82
CA GLU A 13 -21.77 -22.95 24.87
C GLU A 13 -21.55 -21.55 24.37
N THR A 14 -22.22 -20.56 24.95
CA THR A 14 -22.07 -19.15 24.65
C THR A 14 -21.36 -18.44 25.78
N GLY A 15 -20.56 -17.47 25.45
CA GLY A 15 -19.82 -16.63 26.39
C GLY A 15 -19.20 -15.45 25.64
N ASP A 16 -18.68 -14.51 26.40
CA ASP A 16 -17.95 -13.38 25.82
C ASP A 16 -16.65 -13.86 25.19
N VAL A 17 -16.37 -13.39 23.98
CA VAL A 17 -15.14 -13.70 23.25
C VAL A 17 -14.59 -12.44 22.60
N PHE A 18 -13.33 -12.49 22.22
CA PHE A 18 -12.66 -11.43 21.46
C PHE A 18 -12.30 -12.00 20.10
N LEU A 19 -12.83 -11.41 19.04
CA LEU A 19 -12.54 -11.83 17.67
C LEU A 19 -11.17 -11.28 17.26
N ASP A 20 -10.24 -12.18 16.94
CA ASP A 20 -8.92 -11.82 16.42
C ASP A 20 -9.03 -11.46 14.95
N MET A 21 -8.71 -10.21 14.62
CA MET A 21 -8.75 -9.64 13.29
C MET A 21 -7.35 -9.33 12.72
N GLN A 22 -6.27 -9.86 13.31
CA GLN A 22 -4.89 -9.54 12.93
C GLN A 22 -4.54 -9.85 11.48
N THR A 23 -5.19 -10.84 10.88
CA THR A 23 -4.93 -11.26 9.48
C THR A 23 -5.79 -10.52 8.46
N TRP A 24 -6.64 -9.61 8.92
CA TRP A 24 -7.54 -8.82 8.10
C TRP A 24 -7.01 -7.41 7.89
N GLY A 25 -7.33 -6.79 6.75
CA GLY A 25 -6.87 -5.45 6.40
C GLY A 25 -7.66 -4.34 7.10
N LYS A 26 -8.78 -3.94 6.52
CA LYS A 26 -9.63 -2.86 7.03
C LYS A 26 -11.09 -3.12 6.69
N GLY A 27 -11.97 -3.01 7.67
CA GLY A 27 -13.38 -3.27 7.39
C GLY A 27 -14.29 -3.30 8.60
N MET A 28 -15.34 -4.13 8.48
CA MET A 28 -16.37 -4.32 9.51
C MET A 28 -16.74 -5.80 9.66
N VAL A 29 -17.16 -6.16 10.87
CA VAL A 29 -17.61 -7.50 11.23
C VAL A 29 -19.05 -7.47 11.71
N TRP A 30 -19.84 -8.43 11.28
CA TRP A 30 -21.17 -8.75 11.81
C TRP A 30 -21.22 -10.21 12.26
N VAL A 31 -21.88 -10.45 13.37
CA VAL A 31 -22.21 -11.80 13.85
C VAL A 31 -23.70 -11.88 14.10
N ASN A 32 -24.35 -12.89 13.53
CA ASN A 32 -25.80 -13.07 13.59
C ASN A 32 -26.58 -11.80 13.20
N GLY A 33 -26.09 -11.06 12.21
CA GLY A 33 -26.68 -9.82 11.74
C GLY A 33 -26.43 -8.58 12.61
N LYS A 34 -25.69 -8.70 13.72
CA LYS A 34 -25.35 -7.59 14.61
C LYS A 34 -23.96 -7.07 14.29
N ALA A 35 -23.82 -5.75 14.09
CA ALA A 35 -22.53 -5.10 13.84
C ALA A 35 -21.65 -5.14 15.10
N ILE A 36 -20.51 -5.82 15.00
CA ILE A 36 -19.56 -5.97 16.12
C ILE A 36 -18.64 -4.75 16.18
N GLY A 37 -18.13 -4.32 15.04
CA GLY A 37 -17.24 -3.17 14.99
C GLY A 37 -16.40 -3.12 13.74
N ARG A 38 -15.56 -2.10 13.70
CA ARG A 38 -14.57 -1.90 12.64
C ARG A 38 -13.23 -2.47 13.07
N PHE A 39 -12.47 -2.96 12.12
CA PHE A 39 -11.07 -3.36 12.31
C PHE A 39 -10.19 -2.62 11.29
N TRP A 40 -8.92 -2.49 11.64
CA TRP A 40 -7.90 -1.92 10.77
C TRP A 40 -6.54 -2.51 11.15
N GLU A 41 -5.81 -3.03 10.16
CA GLU A 41 -4.49 -3.67 10.33
C GLU A 41 -3.45 -2.81 11.06
N ILE A 42 -3.54 -1.46 10.90
CA ILE A 42 -2.63 -0.54 11.58
C ILE A 42 -2.91 -0.41 13.08
N GLY A 43 -3.96 -1.03 13.57
CA GLY A 43 -4.31 -1.00 14.98
C GLY A 43 -4.79 0.38 15.50
N PRO A 44 -4.63 0.65 16.79
CA PRO A 44 -4.01 -0.19 17.83
C PRO A 44 -4.83 -1.42 18.23
N GLN A 45 -6.14 -1.39 18.01
CA GLN A 45 -7.04 -2.48 18.41
C GLN A 45 -6.96 -3.63 17.41
N GLN A 46 -6.58 -4.81 17.90
CA GLN A 46 -6.43 -6.02 17.09
C GLN A 46 -7.59 -7.02 17.29
N THR A 47 -8.32 -6.90 18.38
CA THR A 47 -9.47 -7.75 18.69
C THR A 47 -10.73 -6.94 18.82
N LEU A 48 -11.87 -7.55 18.45
CA LEU A 48 -13.20 -6.98 18.62
C LEU A 48 -13.97 -7.76 19.69
N TYR A 49 -14.50 -7.05 20.69
CA TYR A 49 -15.33 -7.66 21.71
C TYR A 49 -16.66 -8.15 21.12
N MET A 50 -16.96 -9.43 21.36
CA MET A 50 -18.16 -10.13 20.93
C MET A 50 -18.97 -10.56 22.15
N PRO A 51 -20.09 -9.88 22.48
CA PRO A 51 -20.92 -10.24 23.62
C PRO A 51 -21.53 -11.64 23.47
N GLY A 52 -21.40 -12.47 24.48
CA GLY A 52 -21.94 -13.84 24.50
C GLY A 52 -23.46 -13.90 24.32
N CYS A 53 -24.19 -12.87 24.73
CA CYS A 53 -25.64 -12.76 24.53
C CYS A 53 -26.08 -12.59 23.07
N TRP A 54 -25.14 -12.29 22.15
CA TRP A 54 -25.39 -12.21 20.72
C TRP A 54 -25.08 -13.54 20.00
N LEU A 55 -24.46 -14.47 20.70
CA LEU A 55 -24.17 -15.82 20.21
C LEU A 55 -25.31 -16.79 20.56
N LYS A 56 -25.37 -17.89 19.84
CA LYS A 56 -26.35 -18.96 20.03
C LYS A 56 -25.63 -20.29 20.23
N LYS A 57 -26.18 -21.18 21.06
CA LYS A 57 -25.80 -22.59 21.00
C LYS A 57 -26.18 -23.15 19.64
N GLY A 58 -25.31 -23.96 19.04
CA GLY A 58 -25.45 -24.43 17.66
C GLY A 58 -24.92 -23.42 16.67
N LYS A 59 -25.57 -23.28 15.53
CA LYS A 59 -25.11 -22.55 14.36
C LYS A 59 -25.17 -21.03 14.55
N ASN A 60 -24.04 -20.38 14.29
CA ASN A 60 -23.87 -18.93 14.20
C ASN A 60 -23.33 -18.56 12.82
N GLU A 61 -23.52 -17.32 12.43
CA GLU A 61 -23.00 -16.76 11.19
C GLU A 61 -22.08 -15.57 11.47
N ILE A 62 -20.97 -15.50 10.76
CA ILE A 62 -20.10 -14.32 10.72
C ILE A 62 -20.01 -13.80 9.30
N VAL A 63 -20.07 -12.48 9.17
CA VAL A 63 -19.84 -11.76 7.92
C VAL A 63 -18.74 -10.72 8.17
N VAL A 64 -17.75 -10.70 7.29
CA VAL A 64 -16.66 -9.71 7.32
C VAL A 64 -16.67 -8.99 5.99
N LEU A 65 -16.78 -7.66 6.01
CA LEU A 65 -16.42 -6.81 4.88
C LEU A 65 -14.96 -6.42 5.05
N ASP A 66 -14.10 -6.78 4.10
CA ASP A 66 -12.73 -6.30 4.05
C ASP A 66 -12.53 -5.44 2.79
N LEU A 67 -11.93 -4.26 2.96
CA LEU A 67 -11.71 -3.28 1.90
C LEU A 67 -10.36 -3.47 1.20
N LEU A 68 -9.39 -4.09 1.86
CA LEU A 68 -8.01 -4.26 1.38
C LEU A 68 -7.72 -5.67 0.90
N GLY A 69 -8.35 -6.65 1.52
CA GLY A 69 -8.10 -8.08 1.36
C GLY A 69 -7.30 -8.63 2.54
N PRO A 70 -7.70 -9.78 3.11
CA PRO A 70 -6.99 -10.39 4.22
C PRO A 70 -5.75 -11.13 3.75
N ASP A 71 -4.71 -11.16 4.57
CA ASP A 71 -3.57 -12.07 4.39
C ASP A 71 -4.05 -13.53 4.51
N LYS A 72 -4.97 -13.77 5.43
CA LYS A 72 -5.66 -15.03 5.63
C LYS A 72 -7.09 -14.78 6.08
N ALA A 73 -8.08 -15.31 5.35
CA ALA A 73 -9.49 -15.20 5.71
C ALA A 73 -9.85 -16.13 6.88
N GLU A 74 -9.33 -15.83 8.06
CA GLU A 74 -9.54 -16.59 9.30
C GLU A 74 -9.92 -15.63 10.44
N VAL A 75 -10.93 -15.99 11.26
CA VAL A 75 -11.27 -15.32 12.50
C VAL A 75 -11.20 -16.31 13.62
N LYS A 76 -10.49 -15.99 14.69
CA LYS A 76 -10.39 -16.79 15.91
C LYS A 76 -11.13 -16.11 17.05
N GLY A 77 -11.82 -16.87 17.88
CA GLY A 77 -12.34 -16.40 19.15
C GLY A 77 -11.29 -16.59 20.25
N LEU A 78 -10.95 -15.52 20.95
CA LEU A 78 -10.01 -15.53 22.09
C LEU A 78 -10.75 -15.29 23.39
N THR A 79 -10.22 -15.82 24.50
CA THR A 79 -10.75 -15.60 25.85
C THR A 79 -10.27 -14.30 26.48
N GLN A 80 -9.20 -13.72 25.94
CA GLN A 80 -8.62 -12.45 26.36
C GLN A 80 -8.43 -11.54 25.15
N PRO A 81 -8.60 -10.22 25.31
CA PRO A 81 -8.36 -9.27 24.23
C PRO A 81 -6.86 -9.07 23.96
N ILE A 82 -6.54 -8.68 22.73
CA ILE A 82 -5.25 -8.11 22.35
C ILE A 82 -5.50 -6.61 22.17
N LEU A 83 -5.11 -5.79 23.15
CA LEU A 83 -5.42 -4.37 23.20
C LEU A 83 -4.20 -3.46 22.98
N ASP A 84 -3.04 -3.93 23.36
CA ASP A 84 -1.82 -3.15 23.50
C ASP A 84 -0.57 -3.84 22.95
N MET A 85 -0.76 -4.87 22.16
CA MET A 85 0.36 -5.46 21.41
C MET A 85 0.78 -4.45 20.37
N LEU A 86 1.64 -3.53 20.78
CA LEU A 86 2.31 -2.65 19.86
C LEU A 86 2.98 -3.53 18.81
N ARG A 87 2.69 -3.31 17.56
CA ARG A 87 3.50 -3.84 16.48
C ARG A 87 4.85 -3.15 16.59
N THR A 88 5.74 -3.72 17.36
CA THR A 88 7.14 -3.32 17.49
C THR A 88 7.96 -3.80 16.28
N GLU A 89 7.31 -4.41 15.31
CA GLU A 89 7.96 -4.75 14.05
C GLU A 89 8.44 -3.46 13.41
N GLU A 90 9.74 -3.41 13.19
CA GLU A 90 10.32 -2.41 12.32
C GLU A 90 9.52 -2.39 11.02
N PRO A 91 9.26 -1.21 10.43
CA PRO A 91 8.56 -1.15 9.16
C PRO A 91 9.21 -2.11 8.18
N LEU A 92 8.41 -3.00 7.57
CA LEU A 92 8.92 -3.95 6.59
C LEU A 92 9.46 -3.15 5.41
N THR A 93 10.79 -3.02 5.36
CA THR A 93 11.44 -2.36 4.24
C THR A 93 11.37 -3.25 3.00
N HIS A 94 11.17 -2.63 1.85
CA HIS A 94 11.21 -3.29 0.54
C HIS A 94 12.62 -3.25 -0.05
N ARG A 95 13.50 -2.45 0.56
CA ARG A 95 14.90 -2.44 0.22
C ARG A 95 15.57 -3.72 0.71
N LYS A 96 16.23 -4.43 -0.19
CA LYS A 96 17.05 -5.60 0.15
C LYS A 96 18.53 -5.23 0.06
N GLU A 97 19.29 -5.63 1.06
CA GLU A 97 20.73 -5.41 1.10
C GLU A 97 21.40 -6.09 -0.09
N GLY A 98 22.29 -5.36 -0.76
CA GLY A 98 23.02 -5.87 -1.94
C GLY A 98 22.26 -5.77 -3.27
N GLU A 99 20.96 -5.49 -3.28
CA GLU A 99 20.23 -5.23 -4.53
C GLU A 99 20.55 -3.83 -5.07
N SER A 100 20.76 -3.75 -6.37
CA SER A 100 20.99 -2.48 -7.08
C SER A 100 20.32 -2.55 -8.46
N LEU A 101 19.31 -1.71 -8.66
CA LEU A 101 18.57 -1.64 -9.91
C LEU A 101 19.47 -1.25 -11.08
N ASN A 102 19.49 -2.07 -12.12
CA ASN A 102 20.25 -1.80 -13.33
C ASN A 102 19.32 -1.35 -14.47
N LEU A 103 19.30 -0.06 -14.72
CA LEU A 103 18.54 0.54 -15.83
C LEU A 103 19.39 0.77 -17.10
N LYS A 104 20.62 0.26 -17.12
CA LYS A 104 21.51 0.40 -18.29
C LYS A 104 20.93 -0.35 -19.49
N GLY A 105 20.68 0.39 -20.58
CA GLY A 105 20.07 -0.17 -21.78
C GLY A 105 18.55 -0.13 -21.80
N GLU A 106 17.89 0.14 -20.69
CA GLU A 106 16.44 0.34 -20.64
C GLU A 106 16.08 1.69 -21.30
N LYS A 107 14.99 1.70 -22.07
CA LYS A 107 14.50 2.92 -22.71
C LYS A 107 13.33 3.48 -21.90
N PRO A 108 13.41 4.72 -21.37
CA PRO A 108 12.30 5.32 -20.68
C PRO A 108 11.11 5.53 -21.62
N VAL A 109 9.92 5.26 -21.14
CA VAL A 109 8.65 5.53 -21.84
C VAL A 109 8.23 7.00 -21.71
N ALA A 110 8.70 7.65 -20.64
CA ALA A 110 8.54 9.09 -20.42
C ALA A 110 9.74 9.66 -19.66
N THR A 111 10.09 10.88 -19.99
CA THR A 111 11.06 11.71 -19.25
C THR A 111 10.49 13.11 -19.13
N GLY A 112 10.76 13.80 -18.04
CA GLY A 112 10.23 15.15 -17.89
C GLY A 112 10.57 15.79 -16.55
N LYS A 113 9.85 16.86 -16.29
CA LYS A 113 9.90 17.59 -15.02
C LYS A 113 8.50 17.74 -14.45
N MET A 114 8.37 17.49 -13.17
CA MET A 114 7.18 17.81 -12.39
C MET A 114 7.13 19.32 -12.14
N ALA A 115 5.94 19.87 -12.08
CA ALA A 115 5.75 21.24 -11.61
C ALA A 115 6.03 21.35 -10.12
N ALA A 116 6.41 22.53 -9.66
CA ALA A 116 6.47 22.82 -8.22
C ALA A 116 5.04 22.86 -7.63
N GLY A 117 4.90 22.50 -6.36
CA GLY A 117 3.63 22.49 -5.63
C GLY A 117 3.35 21.15 -4.99
N ASN A 118 2.24 21.05 -4.27
CA ASN A 118 1.84 19.87 -3.49
C ASN A 118 0.52 19.24 -3.98
N GLY A 119 0.03 19.64 -5.14
CA GLY A 119 -1.18 19.04 -5.75
C GLY A 119 -0.88 17.88 -6.69
N TRP A 120 -1.95 17.20 -7.07
CA TRP A 120 -1.89 16.12 -8.06
C TRP A 120 -1.34 16.60 -9.41
N GLN A 121 -0.43 15.81 -9.96
CA GLN A 121 0.13 16.03 -11.29
C GLN A 121 -0.08 14.79 -12.15
N GLU A 122 -0.38 14.99 -13.43
CA GLU A 122 -0.63 13.90 -14.37
C GLU A 122 0.40 13.96 -15.51
N VAL A 123 0.96 12.81 -15.82
CA VAL A 123 1.88 12.61 -16.94
C VAL A 123 1.28 11.60 -17.90
N LYS A 124 1.14 12.01 -19.16
CA LYS A 124 0.69 11.13 -20.25
C LYS A 124 1.87 10.64 -21.07
N PHE A 125 1.87 9.37 -21.41
CA PHE A 125 2.86 8.82 -22.34
C PHE A 125 2.47 9.17 -23.78
N ALA A 126 3.43 9.19 -24.67
CA ALA A 126 3.19 9.44 -26.11
C ALA A 126 2.24 8.40 -26.74
N ARG A 127 2.24 7.18 -26.19
CA ARG A 127 1.34 6.08 -26.54
C ARG A 127 1.23 5.13 -25.33
N PRO A 128 0.14 4.37 -25.20
CA PRO A 128 0.07 3.31 -24.19
C PRO A 128 1.19 2.29 -24.37
N VAL A 129 1.74 1.81 -23.26
CA VAL A 129 2.80 0.81 -23.22
C VAL A 129 2.33 -0.36 -22.37
N LYS A 130 2.44 -1.57 -22.89
CA LYS A 130 2.13 -2.80 -22.17
C LYS A 130 3.23 -3.12 -21.16
N GLY A 131 2.82 -3.55 -19.96
CA GLY A 131 3.76 -4.01 -18.97
C GLY A 131 3.10 -4.49 -17.67
N SER A 132 3.89 -5.23 -16.91
CA SER A 132 3.58 -5.73 -15.58
C SER A 132 4.41 -5.04 -14.50
N TYR A 133 5.44 -4.31 -14.90
CA TYR A 133 6.35 -3.57 -14.02
C TYR A 133 6.41 -2.11 -14.42
N PHE A 134 6.25 -1.25 -13.41
CA PHE A 134 6.39 0.20 -13.54
C PHE A 134 7.57 0.66 -12.69
N CYS A 135 8.49 1.41 -13.26
CA CYS A 135 9.61 2.02 -12.55
C CYS A 135 9.57 3.53 -12.69
N LEU A 136 9.62 4.23 -11.57
CA LEU A 136 9.83 5.68 -11.50
C LEU A 136 11.24 5.94 -10.98
N GLU A 137 12.08 6.58 -11.79
CA GLU A 137 13.41 7.06 -11.44
C GLU A 137 13.36 8.56 -11.22
N ALA A 138 13.57 9.01 -9.99
CA ALA A 138 13.73 10.42 -9.64
C ALA A 138 15.19 10.82 -9.79
N LEU A 139 15.44 11.94 -10.46
CA LEU A 139 16.80 12.41 -10.77
C LEU A 139 17.22 13.59 -9.89
N ASP A 140 16.26 14.35 -9.38
CA ASP A 140 16.45 15.47 -8.44
C ASP A 140 15.11 15.83 -7.77
N ALA A 141 15.17 16.71 -6.76
CA ALA A 141 14.00 17.24 -6.07
C ALA A 141 13.81 18.75 -6.33
N GLN A 142 12.57 19.22 -6.10
CA GLN A 142 12.22 20.65 -6.19
C GLN A 142 13.00 21.51 -5.18
N ASP A 143 13.25 20.98 -3.99
CA ASP A 143 13.98 21.66 -2.91
C ASP A 143 15.51 21.56 -3.02
N GLY A 144 16.02 20.87 -4.04
CA GLY A 144 17.46 20.67 -4.30
C GLY A 144 18.18 19.79 -3.26
N LYS A 145 17.41 19.08 -2.40
CA LYS A 145 17.97 18.16 -1.39
C LYS A 145 18.10 16.74 -1.96
N GLU A 146 18.74 15.87 -1.20
CA GLU A 146 19.08 14.50 -1.60
C GLU A 146 17.94 13.51 -1.51
N THR A 147 16.84 13.84 -0.84
CA THR A 147 15.71 12.91 -0.63
C THR A 147 14.65 13.02 -1.71
N ALA A 148 14.04 11.90 -2.06
CA ALA A 148 12.81 11.85 -2.84
C ALA A 148 11.63 11.45 -1.94
N SER A 149 10.43 11.94 -2.25
CA SER A 149 9.19 11.54 -1.58
C SER A 149 8.01 11.49 -2.54
N ILE A 150 7.08 10.57 -2.25
CA ILE A 150 5.84 10.38 -3.00
C ILE A 150 4.74 10.07 -2.00
N ALA A 151 3.66 10.86 -1.97
CA ALA A 151 2.50 10.53 -1.15
C ALA A 151 1.64 9.46 -1.86
N GLU A 152 1.33 9.66 -3.14
CA GLU A 152 0.49 8.73 -3.88
C GLU A 152 0.87 8.63 -5.35
N LEU A 153 0.71 7.44 -5.91
CA LEU A 153 0.81 7.14 -7.35
C LEU A 153 -0.45 6.44 -7.86
N TYR A 154 -0.94 6.86 -9.00
CA TYR A 154 -1.87 6.10 -9.82
C TYR A 154 -1.27 5.86 -11.19
N LEU A 155 -1.53 4.69 -11.77
CA LEU A 155 -1.29 4.43 -13.18
C LEU A 155 -2.61 4.53 -13.94
N LEU A 156 -2.53 4.97 -15.18
CA LEU A 156 -3.68 5.17 -16.05
C LEU A 156 -3.71 4.08 -17.13
N ASP A 157 -4.87 3.48 -17.32
CA ASP A 157 -5.10 2.54 -18.44
C ASP A 157 -5.09 3.25 -19.81
N GLU A 158 -5.30 2.51 -20.87
CA GLU A 158 -5.34 3.05 -22.24
C GLU A 158 -6.45 4.10 -22.47
N ASN A 159 -7.49 4.10 -21.63
CA ASN A 159 -8.59 5.06 -21.65
C ASN A 159 -8.38 6.24 -20.69
N GLY A 160 -7.25 6.30 -20.01
CA GLY A 160 -6.93 7.34 -19.01
C GLY A 160 -7.62 7.15 -17.67
N LYS A 161 -8.21 5.98 -17.39
CA LYS A 161 -8.77 5.63 -16.09
C LYS A 161 -7.70 5.06 -15.17
N THR A 162 -7.85 5.29 -13.87
CA THR A 162 -6.93 4.74 -12.86
C THR A 162 -7.05 3.22 -12.79
N LEU A 163 -5.90 2.54 -12.81
CA LEU A 163 -5.79 1.10 -12.54
C LEU A 163 -6.06 0.81 -11.07
N SER A 164 -6.66 -0.35 -10.79
CA SER A 164 -6.77 -0.86 -9.42
C SER A 164 -5.39 -1.14 -8.86
N ARG A 165 -5.13 -0.70 -7.61
CA ARG A 165 -3.84 -0.86 -6.93
C ARG A 165 -3.82 -2.04 -5.94
N GLN A 166 -4.93 -2.77 -5.85
CA GLN A 166 -5.17 -3.81 -4.84
C GLN A 166 -4.09 -4.90 -4.78
N ASN A 167 -3.55 -5.29 -5.93
CA ASN A 167 -2.59 -6.40 -6.01
C ASN A 167 -1.15 -5.90 -6.23
N TRP A 168 -0.92 -4.59 -6.22
CA TRP A 168 0.40 -4.05 -6.44
C TRP A 168 1.36 -4.47 -5.34
N GLN A 169 2.60 -4.70 -5.70
CA GLN A 169 3.67 -5.00 -4.77
C GLN A 169 4.90 -4.18 -5.12
N ILE A 170 5.58 -3.66 -4.11
CA ILE A 170 6.90 -3.07 -4.31
C ILE A 170 7.86 -4.19 -4.71
N ASP A 171 8.42 -4.06 -5.89
CA ASP A 171 9.44 -4.99 -6.38
C ASP A 171 10.86 -4.53 -6.04
N TYR A 172 11.05 -3.20 -5.95
CA TYR A 172 12.31 -2.58 -5.59
C TYR A 172 12.09 -1.15 -5.05
N ALA A 173 12.85 -0.78 -4.04
CA ALA A 173 13.06 0.60 -3.60
C ALA A 173 14.55 0.77 -3.29
N ASP A 174 15.20 1.75 -3.89
CA ASP A 174 16.63 1.99 -3.65
C ASP A 174 16.91 2.43 -2.22
N SER A 175 15.97 3.13 -1.61
CA SER A 175 16.10 3.69 -0.28
C SER A 175 14.73 3.91 0.37
N GLU A 176 14.64 3.70 1.67
CA GLU A 176 13.45 3.93 2.50
C GLU A 176 13.85 4.50 3.85
N SER A 177 13.12 5.50 4.33
CA SER A 177 13.37 6.10 5.63
C SER A 177 12.51 5.42 6.70
N THR A 178 13.13 4.69 7.62
CA THR A 178 12.47 3.98 8.71
C THR A 178 12.90 4.44 10.10
N SER A 179 13.98 5.24 10.20
CA SER A 179 14.54 5.66 11.49
C SER A 179 13.67 6.67 12.24
N TRP A 180 12.81 7.42 11.55
CA TRP A 180 12.00 8.51 12.11
C TRP A 180 10.50 8.31 11.92
N GLY A 181 10.10 7.19 11.33
CA GLY A 181 8.73 6.86 11.03
C GLY A 181 8.64 5.78 9.97
N ASN A 182 7.44 5.38 9.62
CA ASN A 182 7.20 4.42 8.57
C ASN A 182 7.01 5.15 7.23
N TYR A 183 8.09 5.39 6.50
CA TYR A 183 8.10 6.01 5.17
C TYR A 183 8.51 5.02 4.08
N THR A 184 8.00 3.80 4.17
CA THR A 184 8.27 2.69 3.26
C THR A 184 7.57 2.87 1.92
N ALA A 185 8.05 2.18 0.89
CA ALA A 185 7.64 2.39 -0.50
C ALA A 185 6.18 2.01 -0.80
N ASP A 186 5.58 1.12 -0.01
CA ASP A 186 4.15 0.77 -0.10
C ASP A 186 3.21 1.95 0.16
N LYS A 187 3.70 3.02 0.81
CA LYS A 187 2.93 4.25 1.05
C LYS A 187 2.50 4.95 -0.23
N VAL A 188 3.15 4.69 -1.35
CA VAL A 188 2.79 5.32 -2.63
C VAL A 188 1.46 4.84 -3.21
N TYR A 189 0.86 3.78 -2.65
CA TYR A 189 -0.43 3.25 -3.11
C TYR A 189 -1.36 2.78 -1.97
N ASP A 190 -1.15 3.24 -0.75
CA ASP A 190 -1.94 2.82 0.41
C ASP A 190 -3.30 3.54 0.54
N LEU A 191 -3.66 4.39 -0.41
CA LEU A 191 -4.91 5.18 -0.46
C LEU A 191 -4.99 6.27 0.62
N GLN A 192 -3.86 6.69 1.18
CA GLN A 192 -3.79 7.70 2.22
C GLN A 192 -2.86 8.83 1.80
N GLU A 193 -3.41 9.95 1.35
CA GLU A 193 -2.63 11.13 0.92
C GLU A 193 -1.77 11.75 2.04
N SER A 194 -2.01 11.37 3.30
CA SER A 194 -1.25 11.84 4.47
C SER A 194 -0.01 11.01 4.77
N THR A 195 0.11 9.81 4.22
CA THR A 195 1.30 8.96 4.29
C THR A 195 2.13 9.16 3.04
N TYR A 196 3.40 8.77 3.08
CA TYR A 196 4.28 8.91 1.91
C TYR A 196 5.50 8.01 2.01
N TRP A 197 6.01 7.60 0.88
CA TRP A 197 7.37 7.09 0.76
C TRP A 197 8.37 8.24 0.85
N SER A 198 9.46 8.03 1.56
CA SER A 198 10.61 8.91 1.55
C SER A 198 11.89 8.11 1.57
N THR A 199 12.86 8.53 0.79
CA THR A 199 14.20 7.95 0.83
C THR A 199 14.95 8.37 2.10
N ALA A 200 15.92 7.55 2.54
CA ALA A 200 16.78 7.87 3.67
C ALA A 200 17.68 9.08 3.36
N ARG A 201 18.02 9.82 4.40
CA ARG A 201 18.97 10.91 4.28
C ARG A 201 20.37 10.38 3.88
N GLY A 202 21.06 11.09 3.00
CA GLY A 202 22.40 10.75 2.53
C GLY A 202 22.43 9.63 1.48
N ALA A 203 21.29 9.16 0.99
CA ALA A 203 21.25 8.12 -0.05
C ALA A 203 21.66 8.67 -1.44
N GLY A 204 21.44 9.95 -1.71
CA GLY A 204 21.81 10.59 -2.99
C GLY A 204 21.01 10.11 -4.19
N TYR A 205 20.91 10.96 -5.20
CA TYR A 205 20.23 10.64 -6.46
C TYR A 205 21.10 9.78 -7.42
N PRO A 206 20.51 9.01 -8.34
CA PRO A 206 19.07 8.86 -8.60
C PRO A 206 18.39 7.94 -7.60
N HIS A 207 17.10 8.21 -7.32
CA HIS A 207 16.26 7.32 -6.53
C HIS A 207 15.28 6.57 -7.42
N ALA A 208 15.03 5.30 -7.15
CA ALA A 208 14.16 4.47 -7.97
C ALA A 208 13.19 3.62 -7.15
N LEU A 209 11.97 3.58 -7.63
CA LEU A 209 10.88 2.75 -7.12
C LEU A 209 10.35 1.88 -8.24
N VAL A 210 10.27 0.56 -8.02
CA VAL A 210 9.66 -0.38 -8.96
C VAL A 210 8.43 -1.03 -8.33
N ILE A 211 7.33 -0.99 -9.04
CA ILE A 211 6.07 -1.62 -8.68
C ILE A 211 5.79 -2.79 -9.63
N ASN A 212 5.56 -3.97 -9.07
CA ASN A 212 4.99 -5.11 -9.76
C ASN A 212 3.46 -5.02 -9.69
N LEU A 213 2.80 -4.88 -10.82
CA LEU A 213 1.36 -4.68 -10.92
C LEU A 213 0.54 -5.96 -10.74
N LYS A 214 1.22 -7.12 -10.71
CA LYS A 214 0.59 -8.46 -10.65
C LYS A 214 -0.43 -8.73 -11.76
N GLY A 215 -0.22 -8.11 -12.89
CA GLY A 215 -1.00 -8.27 -14.11
C GLY A 215 -0.39 -7.45 -15.23
N GLU A 216 -0.71 -7.79 -16.46
CA GLU A 216 -0.30 -7.03 -17.65
C GLU A 216 -1.36 -5.99 -17.99
N TYR A 217 -0.93 -4.75 -18.15
CA TYR A 217 -1.81 -3.61 -18.46
C TYR A 217 -1.22 -2.76 -19.59
N ALA A 218 -2.10 -2.16 -20.39
CA ALA A 218 -1.73 -1.09 -21.31
C ALA A 218 -1.76 0.25 -20.53
N ILE A 219 -0.59 0.78 -20.20
CA ILE A 219 -0.43 1.96 -19.34
C ILE A 219 -0.23 3.18 -20.24
N SER A 220 -1.09 4.19 -20.11
CA SER A 220 -1.05 5.43 -20.88
C SER A 220 -0.42 6.61 -20.15
N GLY A 221 -0.14 6.46 -18.85
CA GLY A 221 0.41 7.52 -18.03
C GLY A 221 0.33 7.21 -16.55
N PHE A 222 0.64 8.22 -15.73
CA PHE A 222 0.53 8.11 -14.28
C PHE A 222 0.14 9.45 -13.65
N ARG A 223 -0.36 9.38 -12.42
CA ARG A 223 -0.60 10.54 -11.56
C ARG A 223 0.29 10.44 -10.34
N TYR A 224 0.87 11.57 -9.96
CA TYR A 224 1.79 11.73 -8.86
C TYR A 224 1.27 12.78 -7.89
N LEU A 225 1.30 12.45 -6.60
CA LEU A 225 1.03 13.37 -5.52
C LEU A 225 2.29 13.53 -4.66
N PRO A 226 2.88 14.73 -4.55
CA PRO A 226 3.92 15.00 -3.57
C PRO A 226 3.33 15.07 -2.16
N ARG A 227 4.17 15.15 -1.14
CA ARG A 227 3.76 15.33 0.26
C ARG A 227 2.93 16.61 0.42
N ALA A 228 1.96 16.57 1.35
CA ALA A 228 1.04 17.67 1.58
C ALA A 228 1.66 18.89 2.31
N GLU A 229 2.83 18.69 2.96
CA GLU A 229 3.47 19.77 3.73
C GLU A 229 3.89 20.93 2.84
N GLU A 230 3.94 22.12 3.45
CA GLU A 230 4.45 23.30 2.78
C GLU A 230 5.86 23.05 2.21
N ASN A 231 6.07 23.43 0.95
CA ASN A 231 7.28 23.17 0.16
C ASN A 231 7.55 21.68 -0.15
N ALA A 232 6.63 20.77 0.16
CA ALA A 232 6.67 19.34 -0.18
C ALA A 232 8.10 18.76 -0.21
N PRO A 233 8.77 18.58 0.97
CA PRO A 233 10.18 18.15 1.01
C PRO A 233 10.39 16.86 0.23
N GLY A 234 11.41 16.85 -0.67
CA GLY A 234 11.69 15.72 -1.53
C GLY A 234 10.72 15.54 -2.70
N ALA A 235 9.85 16.53 -2.99
CA ALA A 235 9.01 16.48 -4.18
C ALA A 235 9.88 16.34 -5.44
N ILE A 236 9.56 15.34 -6.25
CA ILE A 236 10.34 15.00 -7.46
C ILE A 236 10.28 16.16 -8.44
N LYS A 237 11.44 16.53 -9.00
CA LYS A 237 11.52 17.52 -10.05
C LYS A 237 11.77 16.86 -11.42
N SER A 238 12.91 16.26 -11.63
CA SER A 238 13.21 15.57 -12.90
C SER A 238 13.04 14.06 -12.73
N TYR A 239 12.47 13.41 -13.74
CA TYR A 239 12.17 11.99 -13.65
C TYR A 239 12.37 11.28 -14.99
N LYS A 240 12.52 9.96 -14.90
CA LYS A 240 12.32 9.00 -15.99
C LYS A 240 11.34 7.92 -15.52
N VAL A 241 10.58 7.39 -16.46
CA VAL A 241 9.65 6.29 -16.22
C VAL A 241 9.93 5.17 -17.21
N TYR A 242 9.88 3.95 -16.70
CA TYR A 242 10.04 2.74 -17.48
C TYR A 242 8.85 1.81 -17.23
N VAL A 243 8.41 1.14 -18.27
CA VAL A 243 7.34 0.13 -18.21
C VAL A 243 7.78 -1.05 -19.05
N LYS A 244 7.68 -2.27 -18.51
CA LYS A 244 7.97 -3.50 -19.22
C LYS A 244 7.23 -4.72 -18.67
N GLU A 245 7.19 -5.79 -19.46
CA GLU A 245 6.50 -7.02 -19.10
C GLU A 245 7.31 -7.85 -18.08
N GLU A 246 8.63 -7.91 -18.24
CA GLU A 246 9.54 -8.68 -17.42
C GLU A 246 10.11 -7.86 -16.24
N PRO A 247 10.53 -8.51 -15.13
CA PRO A 247 11.19 -7.82 -14.03
C PRO A 247 12.41 -7.01 -14.46
N PHE A 248 12.68 -5.92 -13.77
CA PHE A 248 13.93 -5.19 -13.92
C PHE A 248 15.10 -5.99 -13.30
N VAL A 249 16.28 -5.87 -13.91
CA VAL A 249 17.50 -6.47 -13.38
C VAL A 249 17.96 -5.71 -12.13
N LYS A 250 18.31 -6.45 -11.08
CA LYS A 250 18.77 -5.91 -9.80
C LYS A 250 20.12 -6.49 -9.43
#